data_627b507b12654aaf6590a06569711750
#
_entry.id   627b507b12654aaf6590a06569711750
#
_cell.length_a   1.000
_cell.length_b   1.000
_cell.length_c   1.000
_cell.angle_alpha   90.00
_cell.angle_beta   90.00
_cell.angle_gamma   90.00
#
_symmetry.space_group_name_H-M   'P 1'
#
loop_
_entity.id
_entity.type
_entity.pdbx_description
1 polymer ?
#
loop_
_entity_poly.entity_id
_entity_poly.type
_entity_poly.pdbx_seq_one_letter_code
_entity_poly.pdbx_strand_id
1 'polypeptide(L)'
;MKKLILAAFLFVSTFSTSTLAEIKMGVILGFTGPIESLTPAMAASAELAFKEASDSGKLLGGETISVERADSTCVDSAAATSAAEGLVANGVVAIMGADCSGVTGAIATNVAVPNLSLIHI
;
A
#
# COMPACT_ATOMS: atom_id res chain seq x y z
N MET A 1 -53.92 -23.43 37.97
CA MET A 1 -53.50 -23.41 36.56
C MET A 1 -52.28 -22.53 36.46
N LYS A 2 -51.09 -23.14 36.48
CA LYS A 2 -49.79 -22.42 36.45
C LYS A 2 -49.36 -22.31 35.00
N LYS A 3 -49.31 -21.09 34.45
CA LYS A 3 -48.77 -20.83 33.10
C LYS A 3 -47.26 -20.79 33.18
N LEU A 4 -46.61 -21.80 32.62
CA LEU A 4 -45.17 -21.88 32.44
C LEU A 4 -44.82 -21.04 31.22
N ILE A 5 -44.13 -19.89 31.40
CA ILE A 5 -43.56 -19.07 30.31
C ILE A 5 -42.16 -19.60 30.08
N LEU A 6 -41.98 -20.33 28.97
CA LEU A 6 -40.68 -20.80 28.49
C LEU A 6 -39.99 -19.67 27.72
N ALA A 7 -39.06 -18.98 28.37
CA ALA A 7 -38.22 -17.95 27.70
C ALA A 7 -37.11 -18.67 26.91
N ALA A 8 -37.29 -18.74 25.58
CA ALA A 8 -36.24 -19.21 24.68
C ALA A 8 -35.21 -18.09 24.51
N PHE A 9 -34.03 -18.23 25.14
CA PHE A 9 -32.89 -17.37 24.97
C PHE A 9 -32.22 -17.73 23.62
N LEU A 10 -32.48 -16.93 22.60
CA LEU A 10 -31.80 -17.05 21.31
C LEU A 10 -30.37 -16.53 21.47
N PHE A 11 -29.41 -17.45 21.59
CA PHE A 11 -27.98 -17.12 21.59
C PHE A 11 -27.57 -16.80 20.16
N VAL A 12 -27.60 -15.53 19.78
CA VAL A 12 -27.05 -15.05 18.52
C VAL A 12 -25.53 -15.00 18.65
N SER A 13 -24.87 -16.08 18.21
CA SER A 13 -23.44 -16.14 18.11
C SER A 13 -23.02 -15.20 16.94
N THR A 14 -22.57 -13.99 17.25
CA THR A 14 -21.92 -13.11 16.28
C THR A 14 -20.57 -13.70 15.91
N PHE A 15 -20.51 -14.37 14.78
CA PHE A 15 -19.25 -14.73 14.15
C PHE A 15 -18.57 -13.44 13.71
N SER A 16 -17.65 -12.92 14.51
CA SER A 16 -16.71 -11.89 14.08
C SER A 16 -15.78 -12.51 13.06
N THR A 17 -16.06 -12.33 11.77
CA THR A 17 -15.08 -12.59 10.72
C THR A 17 -13.97 -11.57 10.89
N SER A 18 -12.79 -12.02 11.32
CA SER A 18 -11.57 -11.19 11.26
C SER A 18 -11.32 -10.87 9.78
N THR A 19 -11.68 -9.68 9.35
CA THR A 19 -11.18 -9.14 8.09
C THR A 19 -9.70 -8.91 8.29
N LEU A 20 -8.87 -9.73 7.63
CA LEU A 20 -7.44 -9.47 7.54
C LEU A 20 -7.29 -8.08 6.91
N ALA A 21 -6.53 -7.22 7.56
CA ALA A 21 -6.31 -5.89 7.03
C ALA A 21 -5.41 -5.99 5.78
N GLU A 22 -5.74 -5.23 4.75
CA GLU A 22 -4.94 -5.11 3.55
C GLU A 22 -3.93 -3.97 3.73
N ILE A 23 -2.65 -4.26 3.57
CA ILE A 23 -1.58 -3.27 3.62
C ILE A 23 -1.40 -2.71 2.20
N LYS A 24 -1.65 -1.41 2.03
CA LYS A 24 -1.44 -0.75 0.74
C LYS A 24 -0.02 -0.21 0.63
N MET A 25 0.72 -0.68 -0.38
CA MET A 25 2.07 -0.22 -0.71
C MET A 25 2.05 0.58 -2.01
N GLY A 26 2.79 1.69 -2.06
CA GLY A 26 3.01 2.45 -3.29
C GLY A 26 4.28 2.01 -4.00
N VAL A 27 4.24 1.92 -5.32
CA VAL A 27 5.43 1.79 -6.17
C VAL A 27 5.47 3.00 -7.09
N ILE A 28 6.38 3.95 -6.83
CA ILE A 28 6.52 5.17 -7.60
C ILE A 28 7.84 5.17 -8.35
N LEU A 29 7.78 5.12 -9.68
CA LEU A 29 8.93 5.05 -10.57
C LEU A 29 8.68 5.96 -11.78
N GLY A 30 9.72 6.27 -12.56
CA GLY A 30 9.60 7.04 -13.79
C GLY A 30 9.03 6.21 -14.94
N PHE A 31 7.74 5.92 -14.90
CA PHE A 31 7.05 5.19 -15.97
C PHE A 31 6.94 5.97 -17.26
N THR A 32 7.11 7.27 -17.19
CA THR A 32 7.36 8.16 -18.34
C THR A 32 8.70 8.87 -18.18
N GLY A 33 9.25 9.38 -19.30
CA GLY A 33 10.51 10.12 -19.28
C GLY A 33 11.75 9.28 -19.63
N PRO A 34 12.95 9.71 -19.18
CA PRO A 34 14.21 9.20 -19.74
C PRO A 34 14.52 7.74 -19.42
N ILE A 35 13.87 7.16 -18.43
CA ILE A 35 14.13 5.76 -17.97
C ILE A 35 12.91 4.85 -18.10
N GLU A 36 11.88 5.26 -18.81
CA GLU A 36 10.62 4.53 -18.97
C GLU A 36 10.78 3.08 -19.45
N SER A 37 11.85 2.77 -20.19
CA SER A 37 12.12 1.41 -20.67
C SER A 37 12.59 0.45 -19.57
N LEU A 38 13.05 0.94 -18.42
CA LEU A 38 13.58 0.15 -17.31
C LEU A 38 12.52 -0.11 -16.21
N THR A 39 11.67 0.87 -15.99
CA THR A 39 10.77 0.92 -14.83
C THR A 39 9.68 -0.14 -14.80
N PRO A 40 9.13 -0.65 -15.93
CA PRO A 40 8.16 -1.73 -15.88
C PRO A 40 8.70 -3.02 -15.25
N ALA A 41 9.97 -3.37 -15.57
CA ALA A 41 10.61 -4.56 -14.98
C ALA A 41 10.95 -4.34 -13.50
N MET A 42 11.35 -3.13 -13.11
CA MET A 42 11.60 -2.76 -11.71
C MET A 42 10.32 -2.88 -10.89
N ALA A 43 9.22 -2.32 -11.38
CA ALA A 43 7.92 -2.41 -10.72
C ALA A 43 7.44 -3.86 -10.58
N ALA A 44 7.54 -4.65 -11.64
CA ALA A 44 7.16 -6.06 -11.61
C ALA A 44 7.98 -6.86 -10.58
N SER A 45 9.27 -6.54 -10.42
CA SER A 45 10.13 -7.18 -9.41
C SER A 45 9.71 -6.83 -7.98
N ALA A 46 9.36 -5.56 -7.73
CA ALA A 46 8.86 -5.12 -6.44
C ALA A 46 7.51 -5.77 -6.09
N GLU A 47 6.59 -5.78 -7.06
CA GLU A 47 5.27 -6.41 -6.90
C GLU A 47 5.37 -7.91 -6.65
N LEU A 48 6.32 -8.60 -7.30
CA LEU A 48 6.59 -10.00 -7.04
C LEU A 48 7.03 -10.22 -5.58
N ALA A 49 7.94 -9.39 -5.07
CA ALA A 49 8.38 -9.49 -3.70
C ALA A 49 7.23 -9.25 -2.69
N PHE A 50 6.37 -8.27 -2.94
CA PHE A 50 5.19 -8.02 -2.12
C PHE A 50 4.19 -9.17 -2.19
N LYS A 51 4.00 -9.75 -3.38
CA LYS A 51 3.15 -10.92 -3.56
C LYS A 51 3.69 -12.13 -2.81
N GLU A 52 4.98 -12.42 -2.90
CA GLU A 52 5.61 -13.52 -2.16
C GLU A 52 5.48 -13.33 -0.64
N ALA A 53 5.64 -12.10 -0.15
CA ALA A 53 5.43 -11.79 1.27
C ALA A 53 3.98 -12.07 1.70
N SER A 54 3.00 -11.66 0.91
CA SER A 54 1.58 -11.92 1.15
C SER A 54 1.27 -13.42 1.13
N ASP A 55 1.73 -14.12 0.09
CA ASP A 55 1.46 -15.56 -0.10
C ASP A 55 2.13 -16.43 0.98
N SER A 56 3.17 -15.92 1.61
CA SER A 56 3.84 -16.63 2.71
C SER A 56 2.95 -16.90 3.92
N GLY A 57 1.90 -16.09 4.10
CA GLY A 57 1.02 -16.11 5.27
C GLY A 57 1.69 -15.73 6.58
N LYS A 58 2.95 -15.24 6.53
CA LYS A 58 3.76 -14.90 7.71
C LYS A 58 3.81 -13.40 7.98
N LEU A 59 3.33 -12.59 7.04
CA LEU A 59 3.34 -11.14 7.18
C LEU A 59 2.30 -10.73 8.23
N LEU A 60 2.75 -10.09 9.31
CA LEU A 60 1.91 -9.48 10.36
C LEU A 60 0.66 -10.32 10.74
N GLY A 61 0.81 -11.63 10.83
CA GLY A 61 -0.31 -12.51 11.20
C GLY A 61 -1.18 -12.97 10.04
N GLY A 62 -0.69 -12.86 8.80
CA GLY A 62 -1.37 -13.31 7.59
C GLY A 62 -2.02 -12.18 6.77
N GLU A 63 -1.67 -10.94 7.05
CA GLU A 63 -2.12 -9.79 6.23
C GLU A 63 -1.59 -9.88 4.80
N THR A 64 -2.32 -9.28 3.87
CA THR A 64 -1.95 -9.23 2.45
C THR A 64 -1.50 -7.83 2.06
N ILE A 65 -0.69 -7.74 1.01
CA ILE A 65 -0.24 -6.47 0.43
C ILE A 65 -0.95 -6.25 -0.90
N SER A 66 -1.56 -5.09 -1.07
CA SER A 66 -1.92 -4.55 -2.38
C SER A 66 -0.94 -3.48 -2.80
N VAL A 67 -0.77 -3.31 -4.11
CA VAL A 67 0.20 -2.36 -4.67
C VAL A 67 -0.50 -1.36 -5.57
N GLU A 68 -0.19 -0.09 -5.38
CA GLU A 68 -0.63 0.99 -6.25
C GLU A 68 0.60 1.63 -6.92
N ARG A 69 0.56 1.77 -8.25
CA ARG A 69 1.63 2.42 -9.03
C ARG A 69 1.37 3.91 -9.19
N ALA A 70 2.46 4.69 -9.18
CA ALA A 70 2.43 6.11 -9.53
C ALA A 70 3.66 6.48 -10.37
N ASP A 71 3.54 7.48 -11.22
CA ASP A 71 4.61 7.93 -12.11
C ASP A 71 5.35 9.13 -11.50
N SER A 72 6.65 8.97 -11.27
CA SER A 72 7.54 10.06 -10.82
C SER A 72 8.10 10.89 -11.96
N THR A 73 7.91 10.50 -13.21
CA THR A 73 8.51 11.08 -14.42
C THR A 73 10.04 11.14 -14.45
N CYS A 74 10.71 10.91 -13.32
CA CYS A 74 12.16 11.04 -13.10
C CYS A 74 12.69 12.49 -13.10
N VAL A 75 12.06 13.44 -13.79
CA VAL A 75 12.60 14.78 -14.06
C VAL A 75 11.75 15.92 -13.50
N ASP A 76 10.46 15.70 -13.21
CA ASP A 76 9.54 16.71 -12.71
C ASP A 76 9.20 16.47 -11.25
N SER A 77 9.85 17.24 -10.36
CA SER A 77 9.63 17.11 -8.90
C SER A 77 8.22 17.51 -8.46
N ALA A 78 7.53 18.40 -9.17
CA ALA A 78 6.18 18.80 -8.84
C ALA A 78 5.18 17.68 -9.21
N ALA A 79 5.30 17.10 -10.40
CA ALA A 79 4.50 15.96 -10.82
C ALA A 79 4.73 14.75 -9.90
N ALA A 80 5.98 14.45 -9.55
CA ALA A 80 6.34 13.36 -8.64
C ALA A 80 5.74 13.56 -7.24
N THR A 81 5.78 14.79 -6.72
CA THR A 81 5.17 15.12 -5.42
C THR A 81 3.66 14.91 -5.47
N SER A 82 2.97 15.43 -6.49
CA SER A 82 1.52 15.23 -6.64
C SER A 82 1.13 13.75 -6.79
N ALA A 83 1.93 12.97 -7.51
CA ALA A 83 1.71 11.53 -7.65
C ALA A 83 1.84 10.80 -6.30
N ALA A 84 2.84 11.17 -5.50
CA ALA A 84 3.04 10.61 -4.17
C ALA A 84 1.94 11.03 -3.19
N GLU A 85 1.46 12.28 -3.24
CA GLU A 85 0.30 12.75 -2.48
C GLU A 85 -0.97 11.95 -2.82
N GLY A 86 -1.15 11.59 -4.09
CA GLY A 86 -2.23 10.71 -4.53
C GLY A 86 -2.17 9.33 -3.86
N LEU A 87 -0.98 8.73 -3.78
CA LEU A 87 -0.79 7.46 -3.08
C LEU A 87 -1.17 7.56 -1.59
N VAL A 88 -0.75 8.65 -0.92
CA VAL A 88 -1.13 8.89 0.49
C VAL A 88 -2.64 9.03 0.65
N ALA A 89 -3.28 9.81 -0.22
CA ALA A 89 -4.73 10.02 -0.21
C ALA A 89 -5.51 8.70 -0.41
N ASN A 90 -4.94 7.74 -1.16
CA ASN A 90 -5.50 6.41 -1.38
C ASN A 90 -5.21 5.43 -0.23
N GLY A 91 -4.54 5.87 0.83
CA GLY A 91 -4.27 5.08 2.02
C GLY A 91 -3.03 4.18 1.92
N VAL A 92 -2.10 4.48 1.04
CA VAL A 92 -0.79 3.83 0.99
C VAL A 92 -0.02 4.16 2.26
N VAL A 93 0.56 3.15 2.91
CA VAL A 93 1.27 3.30 4.19
C VAL A 93 2.80 3.39 4.04
N ALA A 94 3.33 2.94 2.91
CA ALA A 94 4.74 3.07 2.56
C ALA A 94 4.92 3.12 1.04
N ILE A 95 5.97 3.81 0.60
CA ILE A 95 6.30 3.97 -0.82
C ILE A 95 7.66 3.34 -1.11
N MET A 96 7.73 2.50 -2.12
CA MET A 96 8.95 2.00 -2.72
C MET A 96 9.25 2.81 -4.00
N GLY A 97 10.43 3.41 -4.03
CA GLY A 97 10.86 4.35 -5.07
C GLY A 97 11.39 5.66 -4.44
N ALA A 98 11.64 6.73 -5.14
CA ALA A 98 11.69 6.75 -6.58
C ALA A 98 13.08 6.31 -7.08
N ASP A 99 13.21 6.28 -8.39
CA ASP A 99 14.42 5.81 -9.09
C ASP A 99 15.39 6.94 -9.48
N CYS A 100 14.96 8.19 -9.39
CA CYS A 100 15.78 9.37 -9.72
C CYS A 100 15.93 10.28 -8.50
N SER A 101 17.17 10.65 -8.14
CA SER A 101 17.50 11.33 -6.88
C SER A 101 16.76 12.65 -6.67
N GLY A 102 16.57 13.45 -7.72
CA GLY A 102 15.87 14.75 -7.62
C GLY A 102 14.41 14.60 -7.19
N VAL A 103 13.68 13.73 -7.85
CA VAL A 103 12.27 13.45 -7.52
C VAL A 103 12.15 12.71 -6.21
N THR A 104 13.08 11.80 -5.89
CA THR A 104 13.12 11.11 -4.58
C THR A 104 13.25 12.12 -3.44
N GLY A 105 14.15 13.08 -3.55
CA GLY A 105 14.34 14.14 -2.55
C GLY A 105 13.08 14.97 -2.35
N ALA A 106 12.39 15.34 -3.43
CA ALA A 106 11.14 16.08 -3.37
C ALA A 106 10.02 15.27 -2.68
N ILE A 107 9.83 14.01 -3.06
CA ILE A 107 8.86 13.11 -2.43
C ILE A 107 9.17 12.90 -0.96
N ALA A 108 10.43 12.62 -0.63
CA ALA A 108 10.85 12.39 0.76
C ALA A 108 10.52 13.59 1.64
N THR A 109 10.92 14.78 1.21
CA THR A 109 10.77 16.00 2.01
C THR A 109 9.31 16.43 2.15
N ASN A 110 8.56 16.40 1.04
CA ASN A 110 7.23 17.02 1.01
C ASN A 110 6.10 16.04 1.38
N VAL A 111 6.30 14.74 1.16
CA VAL A 111 5.24 13.75 1.30
C VAL A 111 5.58 12.66 2.32
N ALA A 112 6.71 11.97 2.14
CA ALA A 112 6.96 10.77 2.90
C ALA A 112 7.32 11.05 4.36
N VAL A 113 8.23 11.97 4.63
CA VAL A 113 8.63 12.33 6.01
C VAL A 113 7.44 12.77 6.87
N PRO A 114 6.52 13.64 6.38
CA PRO A 114 5.36 14.04 7.18
C PRO A 114 4.26 12.98 7.29
N ASN A 115 4.17 11.99 6.40
CA ASN A 115 3.00 11.12 6.29
C ASN A 115 3.27 9.62 6.32
N LEU A 116 4.45 9.15 5.90
CA LEU A 116 4.69 7.74 5.55
C LEU A 116 6.07 7.25 5.96
N SER A 117 6.29 5.95 5.73
CA SER A 117 7.63 5.37 5.57
C SER A 117 8.03 5.35 4.10
N LEU A 118 9.22 5.83 3.79
CA LEU A 118 9.81 5.79 2.44
C LEU A 118 10.96 4.79 2.42
N ILE A 119 10.89 3.84 1.48
CA ILE A 119 11.98 2.93 1.16
C ILE A 119 12.62 3.42 -0.13
N HIS A 120 13.76 4.08 -0.01
CA HIS A 120 14.55 4.52 -1.16
C HIS A 120 15.37 3.35 -1.72
N ILE A 121 15.38 3.23 -3.03
CA ILE A 121 16.20 2.27 -3.75
C ILE A 121 17.45 2.97 -4.28
#